data_543821afa7be209a7a97cb1455b882ac
#
_entry.id   543821afa7be209a7a97cb1455b882ac
#
_cell.length_a   1.000
_cell.length_b   1.000
_cell.length_c   1.000
_cell.angle_alpha   90.00
_cell.angle_beta   90.00
_cell.angle_gamma   90.00
#
_symmetry.space_group_name_H-M   'P 1'
#
loop_
_entity.id
_entity.type
_entity.pdbx_description
1 polymer ?
#
loop_
_entity_poly.entity_id
_entity_poly.type
_entity_poly.pdbx_seq_one_letter_code
_entity_poly.pdbx_strand_id
1 'polypeptide(L)'
;MQPNQQNQQNQQNQQNQQNILFIGGGNMATALIGGILANQKQQNIKISVLEISQIAAKSLQKKFPEITIFSFADEISNANNFDTIFLAVKPQNLADALQPLQKLNFWQTALIISIVAGMTTQKIQTFLNATNLKIVRVMPNTPALINQAMSGLFANANVDETNKNLAQNLLSSVGKILWLNDENQIDAITAISGSGPAYVFLFLEALQKAAQNMGFDNKQAELLALQTMLGAALLAKNNIDSGKDNFAQLRQKVTSKGGTTAAALDVFFKNNFENLVEKACQAAQQRSVELGK
;
A
#
# COMPACT_ATOMS: atom_id res chain seq x y z
N MET A 1 -24.17 19.28 42.12
CA MET A 1 -23.08 19.22 41.14
C MET A 1 -23.17 17.87 40.40
N GLN A 2 -23.35 17.89 39.10
CA GLN A 2 -23.84 16.77 38.30
C GLN A 2 -22.73 15.78 37.93
N PRO A 3 -22.73 14.52 38.39
CA PRO A 3 -21.79 13.47 37.96
C PRO A 3 -22.14 12.84 36.61
N ASN A 4 -23.24 13.23 35.95
CA ASN A 4 -23.81 12.47 34.85
C ASN A 4 -23.27 12.81 33.44
N GLN A 5 -22.71 13.99 33.24
CA GLN A 5 -22.23 14.39 31.89
C GLN A 5 -20.86 13.80 31.54
N GLN A 6 -19.95 13.66 32.50
CA GLN A 6 -18.63 13.09 32.29
C GLN A 6 -18.70 11.56 32.04
N ASN A 7 -19.63 10.85 32.70
CA ASN A 7 -19.86 9.43 32.46
C ASN A 7 -20.54 9.16 31.12
N GLN A 8 -21.43 10.04 30.65
CA GLN A 8 -22.06 9.92 29.34
C GLN A 8 -21.06 10.23 28.20
N GLN A 9 -20.18 11.23 28.38
CA GLN A 9 -19.11 11.51 27.43
C GLN A 9 -18.06 10.38 27.36
N ASN A 10 -17.71 9.77 28.49
CA ASN A 10 -16.81 8.62 28.54
C ASN A 10 -17.44 7.36 27.93
N GLN A 11 -18.74 7.16 28.09
CA GLN A 11 -19.47 6.05 27.44
C GLN A 11 -19.67 6.27 25.94
N GLN A 12 -19.91 7.51 25.48
CA GLN A 12 -19.95 7.84 24.05
C GLN A 12 -18.56 7.73 23.38
N ASN A 13 -17.49 8.09 24.09
CA ASN A 13 -16.12 7.93 23.59
C ASN A 13 -15.68 6.45 23.52
N GLN A 14 -16.20 5.57 24.38
CA GLN A 14 -15.96 4.14 24.29
C GLN A 14 -16.76 3.47 23.17
N GLN A 15 -17.94 3.99 22.80
CA GLN A 15 -18.76 3.48 21.70
C GLN A 15 -18.19 3.78 20.29
N ASN A 16 -17.19 4.66 20.17
CA ASN A 16 -16.58 5.04 18.89
C ASN A 16 -15.12 4.62 18.75
N GLN A 17 -14.59 3.72 19.61
CA GLN A 17 -13.23 3.23 19.48
C GLN A 17 -13.16 2.17 18.38
N GLN A 18 -12.32 2.41 17.36
CA GLN A 18 -12.02 1.45 16.30
C GLN A 18 -10.84 0.55 16.71
N ASN A 19 -11.09 -0.76 16.76
CA ASN A 19 -10.07 -1.75 17.10
C ASN A 19 -9.55 -2.41 15.82
N ILE A 20 -8.27 -2.24 15.54
CA ILE A 20 -7.62 -2.76 14.34
C ILE A 20 -6.60 -3.83 14.74
N LEU A 21 -6.67 -4.99 14.10
CA LEU A 21 -5.68 -6.06 14.22
C LEU A 21 -4.85 -6.14 12.93
N PHE A 22 -3.54 -6.12 13.05
CA PHE A 22 -2.63 -6.51 11.98
C PHE A 22 -2.13 -7.94 12.22
N ILE A 23 -2.29 -8.80 11.24
CA ILE A 23 -1.66 -10.12 11.22
C ILE A 23 -0.39 -10.02 10.37
N GLY A 24 0.75 -9.94 11.05
CA GLY A 24 2.05 -9.59 10.49
C GLY A 24 2.44 -8.13 10.70
N GLY A 25 3.69 -7.93 11.15
CA GLY A 25 4.28 -6.62 11.47
C GLY A 25 5.44 -6.22 10.55
N GLY A 26 5.43 -6.66 9.29
CA GLY A 26 6.48 -6.35 8.31
C GLY A 26 6.52 -4.89 7.88
N ASN A 27 7.39 -4.55 6.92
CA ASN A 27 7.62 -3.16 6.48
C ASN A 27 6.34 -2.46 6.02
N MET A 28 5.46 -3.15 5.26
CA MET A 28 4.22 -2.55 4.78
C MET A 28 3.21 -2.33 5.93
N ALA A 29 3.07 -3.29 6.85
CA ALA A 29 2.27 -3.09 8.07
C ALA A 29 2.80 -1.91 8.88
N THR A 30 4.12 -1.80 9.06
CA THR A 30 4.78 -0.67 9.74
C THR A 30 4.45 0.67 9.10
N ALA A 31 4.43 0.74 7.75
CA ALA A 31 4.06 1.96 7.02
C ALA A 31 2.59 2.33 7.25
N LEU A 32 1.68 1.36 7.11
CA LEU A 32 0.25 1.55 7.33
C LEU A 32 -0.06 1.97 8.76
N ILE A 33 0.51 1.29 9.76
CA ILE A 33 0.37 1.64 11.17
C ILE A 33 0.81 3.09 11.40
N GLY A 34 1.99 3.47 10.90
CA GLY A 34 2.51 4.83 11.05
C GLY A 34 1.61 5.88 10.40
N GLY A 35 1.10 5.62 9.19
CA GLY A 35 0.17 6.53 8.51
C GLY A 35 -1.19 6.65 9.23
N ILE A 36 -1.74 5.54 9.69
CA ILE A 36 -2.99 5.51 10.46
C ILE A 36 -2.82 6.29 11.76
N LEU A 37 -1.76 6.02 12.53
CA LEU A 37 -1.49 6.71 13.80
C LEU A 37 -1.24 8.21 13.62
N ALA A 38 -0.55 8.62 12.56
CA ALA A 38 -0.31 10.04 12.27
C ALA A 38 -1.60 10.82 11.96
N ASN A 39 -2.62 10.15 11.40
CA ASN A 39 -3.92 10.74 11.06
C ASN A 39 -4.97 10.63 12.17
N GLN A 40 -4.64 10.04 13.31
CA GLN A 40 -5.56 9.79 14.45
C GLN A 40 -6.15 11.04 15.11
N LYS A 41 -5.74 12.24 14.78
CA LYS A 41 -6.22 13.47 15.45
C LYS A 41 -7.75 13.62 15.51
N GLN A 42 -8.51 12.74 14.86
CA GLN A 42 -9.98 12.75 14.82
C GLN A 42 -10.65 11.37 15.10
N GLN A 43 -9.89 10.29 15.30
CA GLN A 43 -10.48 8.95 15.48
C GLN A 43 -9.81 8.24 16.66
N ASN A 44 -10.63 7.68 17.56
CA ASN A 44 -10.15 6.84 18.67
C ASN A 44 -9.82 5.45 18.11
N ILE A 45 -8.59 5.23 17.60
CA ILE A 45 -8.14 3.97 17.01
C ILE A 45 -7.19 3.27 17.97
N LYS A 46 -7.44 1.99 18.24
CA LYS A 46 -6.56 1.09 18.95
C LYS A 46 -5.99 0.06 17.99
N ILE A 47 -4.66 -0.02 17.90
CA ILE A 47 -3.98 -0.97 17.02
C ILE A 47 -3.36 -2.10 17.83
N SER A 48 -3.62 -3.31 17.38
CA SER A 48 -2.98 -4.54 17.83
C SER A 48 -2.25 -5.22 16.67
N VAL A 49 -1.13 -5.88 16.94
CA VAL A 49 -0.35 -6.57 15.92
C VAL A 49 -0.01 -7.97 16.41
N LEU A 50 -0.33 -8.99 15.63
CA LEU A 50 0.20 -10.34 15.81
C LEU A 50 1.50 -10.45 15.03
N GLU A 51 2.64 -10.50 15.73
CA GLU A 51 3.98 -10.63 15.14
C GLU A 51 4.82 -11.65 15.89
N ILE A 52 5.07 -12.78 15.22
CA ILE A 52 5.78 -13.92 15.81
C ILE A 52 7.30 -13.74 15.85
N SER A 53 7.85 -12.83 15.04
CA SER A 53 9.28 -12.49 15.07
C SER A 53 9.57 -11.53 16.22
N GLN A 54 10.29 -11.99 17.24
CA GLN A 54 10.67 -11.15 18.36
C GLN A 54 11.45 -9.90 17.96
N ILE A 55 12.26 -9.98 16.88
CA ILE A 55 13.03 -8.85 16.38
C ILE A 55 12.10 -7.80 15.78
N ALA A 56 11.15 -8.23 14.94
CA ALA A 56 10.16 -7.33 14.34
C ALA A 56 9.22 -6.74 15.41
N ALA A 57 8.75 -7.55 16.35
CA ALA A 57 7.91 -7.11 17.47
C ALA A 57 8.59 -6.02 18.32
N LYS A 58 9.86 -6.24 18.71
CA LYS A 58 10.65 -5.23 19.45
C LYS A 58 10.84 -3.93 18.64
N SER A 59 11.11 -4.05 17.35
CA SER A 59 11.25 -2.89 16.45
C SER A 59 9.95 -2.08 16.34
N LEU A 60 8.82 -2.77 16.18
CA LEU A 60 7.50 -2.15 16.13
C LEU A 60 7.15 -1.46 17.47
N GLN A 61 7.35 -2.15 18.61
CA GLN A 61 7.07 -1.59 19.93
C GLN A 61 7.92 -0.35 20.23
N LYS A 62 9.19 -0.36 19.79
CA LYS A 62 10.06 0.81 19.92
C LYS A 62 9.59 1.98 19.07
N LYS A 63 9.07 1.70 17.87
CA LYS A 63 8.60 2.73 16.92
C LYS A 63 7.22 3.28 17.27
N PHE A 64 6.34 2.43 17.81
CA PHE A 64 4.96 2.73 18.16
C PHE A 64 4.66 2.20 19.57
N PRO A 65 5.03 2.93 20.64
CA PRO A 65 4.86 2.46 22.03
C PRO A 65 3.40 2.21 22.42
N GLU A 66 2.45 2.86 21.73
CA GLU A 66 1.01 2.82 22.03
C GLU A 66 0.29 1.58 21.47
N ILE A 67 0.90 0.79 20.58
CA ILE A 67 0.26 -0.41 20.03
C ILE A 67 0.38 -1.61 20.99
N THR A 68 -0.57 -2.53 20.87
CA THR A 68 -0.51 -3.82 21.56
C THR A 68 0.13 -4.87 20.63
N ILE A 69 1.11 -5.62 21.13
CA ILE A 69 1.70 -6.71 20.34
C ILE A 69 1.33 -8.06 20.97
N PHE A 70 0.80 -8.96 20.14
CA PHE A 70 0.65 -10.37 20.43
C PHE A 70 1.81 -11.14 19.80
N SER A 71 2.49 -11.95 20.58
CA SER A 71 3.61 -12.79 20.10
C SER A 71 3.14 -14.14 19.60
N PHE A 72 1.97 -14.60 20.06
CA PHE A 72 1.37 -15.87 19.71
C PHE A 72 -0.11 -15.70 19.39
N ALA A 73 -0.62 -16.56 18.50
CA ALA A 73 -2.01 -16.52 18.07
C ALA A 73 -3.00 -16.88 19.20
N ASP A 74 -2.59 -17.69 20.18
CA ASP A 74 -3.40 -18.11 21.34
C ASP A 74 -3.61 -16.98 22.37
N GLU A 75 -2.84 -15.91 22.30
CA GLU A 75 -3.10 -14.67 23.06
C GLU A 75 -4.33 -13.92 22.56
N ILE A 76 -4.82 -14.25 21.35
CA ILE A 76 -6.02 -13.68 20.76
C ILE A 76 -7.19 -14.62 21.01
N SER A 77 -8.27 -14.09 21.58
CA SER A 77 -9.46 -14.86 21.93
C SER A 77 -10.75 -14.17 21.42
N ASN A 78 -11.88 -14.83 21.57
CA ASN A 78 -13.20 -14.25 21.28
C ASN A 78 -13.57 -13.06 22.19
N ALA A 79 -12.84 -12.82 23.29
CA ALA A 79 -12.99 -11.61 24.09
C ALA A 79 -12.41 -10.37 23.40
N ASN A 80 -11.50 -10.56 22.43
CA ASN A 80 -11.00 -9.48 21.59
C ASN A 80 -12.04 -9.18 20.51
N ASN A 81 -12.43 -7.93 20.41
CA ASN A 81 -13.33 -7.45 19.36
C ASN A 81 -12.54 -6.54 18.41
N PHE A 82 -12.43 -6.94 17.15
CA PHE A 82 -11.76 -6.18 16.11
C PHE A 82 -12.75 -5.77 15.02
N ASP A 83 -12.78 -4.50 14.69
CA ASP A 83 -13.63 -3.93 13.64
C ASP A 83 -12.96 -4.09 12.26
N THR A 84 -11.63 -4.07 12.23
CA THR A 84 -10.83 -4.20 11.01
C THR A 84 -9.64 -5.13 11.25
N ILE A 85 -9.37 -6.00 10.29
CA ILE A 85 -8.24 -6.94 10.35
C ILE A 85 -7.41 -6.78 9.08
N PHE A 86 -6.15 -6.38 9.24
CA PHE A 86 -5.18 -6.36 8.15
C PHE A 86 -4.44 -7.70 8.05
N LEU A 87 -4.51 -8.34 6.88
CA LEU A 87 -3.65 -9.48 6.54
C LEU A 87 -2.39 -8.92 5.88
N ALA A 88 -1.27 -8.99 6.60
CA ALA A 88 -0.01 -8.31 6.25
C ALA A 88 1.22 -9.23 6.32
N VAL A 89 1.02 -10.53 6.22
CA VAL A 89 2.07 -11.54 6.12
C VAL A 89 2.51 -11.78 4.67
N LYS A 90 3.63 -12.48 4.48
CA LYS A 90 4.02 -12.93 3.13
C LYS A 90 3.03 -14.00 2.62
N PRO A 91 2.79 -14.08 1.28
CA PRO A 91 1.81 -15.01 0.70
C PRO A 91 1.97 -16.46 1.17
N GLN A 92 3.20 -16.96 1.19
CA GLN A 92 3.52 -18.33 1.61
C GLN A 92 3.24 -18.63 3.09
N ASN A 93 3.10 -17.61 3.92
CA ASN A 93 2.87 -17.75 5.36
C ASN A 93 1.38 -17.52 5.74
N LEU A 94 0.52 -17.19 4.77
CA LEU A 94 -0.85 -16.76 5.08
C LEU A 94 -1.67 -17.90 5.69
N ALA A 95 -1.61 -19.10 5.12
CA ALA A 95 -2.36 -20.25 5.61
C ALA A 95 -1.98 -20.59 7.06
N ASP A 96 -0.68 -20.65 7.35
CA ASP A 96 -0.17 -20.96 8.68
C ASP A 96 -0.52 -19.88 9.70
N ALA A 97 -0.49 -18.61 9.30
CA ALA A 97 -0.86 -17.49 10.17
C ALA A 97 -2.36 -17.47 10.49
N LEU A 98 -3.22 -17.90 9.56
CA LEU A 98 -4.68 -17.91 9.75
C LEU A 98 -5.20 -19.17 10.46
N GLN A 99 -4.55 -20.32 10.29
CA GLN A 99 -4.99 -21.60 10.82
C GLN A 99 -5.34 -21.55 12.33
N PRO A 100 -4.50 -21.04 13.23
CA PRO A 100 -4.82 -21.00 14.66
C PRO A 100 -5.96 -20.04 15.01
N LEU A 101 -6.26 -19.09 14.13
CA LEU A 101 -7.30 -18.06 14.33
C LEU A 101 -8.66 -18.43 13.73
N GLN A 102 -8.78 -19.53 12.96
CA GLN A 102 -9.99 -19.91 12.21
C GLN A 102 -11.25 -20.00 13.08
N LYS A 103 -11.11 -20.40 14.33
CA LYS A 103 -12.25 -20.62 15.26
C LYS A 103 -12.75 -19.35 15.93
N LEU A 104 -12.09 -18.22 15.70
CA LEU A 104 -12.46 -16.96 16.33
C LEU A 104 -13.64 -16.30 15.60
N ASN A 105 -14.58 -15.72 16.35
CA ASN A 105 -15.85 -15.25 15.81
C ASN A 105 -15.76 -13.88 15.11
N PHE A 106 -14.73 -13.08 15.37
CA PHE A 106 -14.62 -11.72 14.83
C PHE A 106 -14.50 -11.67 13.29
N TRP A 107 -14.13 -12.77 12.63
CA TRP A 107 -14.08 -12.83 11.17
C TRP A 107 -15.40 -12.51 10.48
N GLN A 108 -16.53 -12.84 11.11
CA GLN A 108 -17.86 -12.64 10.55
C GLN A 108 -18.31 -11.18 10.58
N THR A 109 -17.78 -10.40 11.51
CA THR A 109 -18.20 -9.00 11.73
C THR A 109 -17.17 -7.99 11.22
N ALA A 110 -15.89 -8.31 11.34
CA ALA A 110 -14.79 -7.41 10.95
C ALA A 110 -14.70 -7.20 9.43
N LEU A 111 -14.22 -6.02 9.06
CA LEU A 111 -13.71 -5.77 7.72
C LEU A 111 -12.30 -6.36 7.59
N ILE A 112 -12.10 -7.26 6.65
CA ILE A 112 -10.79 -7.84 6.34
C ILE A 112 -10.15 -7.02 5.22
N ILE A 113 -8.97 -6.46 5.46
CA ILE A 113 -8.16 -5.74 4.48
C ILE A 113 -6.90 -6.58 4.22
N SER A 114 -6.80 -7.17 3.03
CA SER A 114 -5.65 -8.00 2.66
C SER A 114 -4.68 -7.24 1.77
N ILE A 115 -3.45 -7.08 2.23
CA ILE A 115 -2.33 -6.58 1.42
C ILE A 115 -1.41 -7.71 0.93
N VAL A 116 -1.89 -8.95 1.00
CA VAL A 116 -1.12 -10.14 0.62
C VAL A 116 -1.17 -10.33 -0.90
N ALA A 117 0.00 -10.23 -1.53
CA ALA A 117 0.10 -10.37 -2.99
C ALA A 117 -0.38 -11.75 -3.47
N GLY A 118 -1.07 -11.81 -4.61
CA GLY A 118 -1.53 -13.05 -5.23
C GLY A 118 -2.71 -13.75 -4.52
N MET A 119 -3.15 -13.32 -3.33
CA MET A 119 -4.23 -13.98 -2.59
C MET A 119 -5.59 -13.37 -2.93
N THR A 120 -6.45 -14.16 -3.59
CA THR A 120 -7.82 -13.75 -3.92
C THR A 120 -8.72 -13.74 -2.69
N THR A 121 -9.83 -12.98 -2.76
CA THR A 121 -10.85 -12.96 -1.70
C THR A 121 -11.40 -14.35 -1.42
N GLN A 122 -11.56 -15.18 -2.46
CA GLN A 122 -12.00 -16.57 -2.32
C GLN A 122 -10.98 -17.45 -1.58
N LYS A 123 -9.68 -17.32 -1.90
CA LYS A 123 -8.62 -18.07 -1.17
C LYS A 123 -8.56 -17.70 0.30
N ILE A 124 -8.73 -16.42 0.64
CA ILE A 124 -8.76 -15.96 2.03
C ILE A 124 -9.95 -16.61 2.78
N GLN A 125 -11.13 -16.64 2.18
CA GLN A 125 -12.28 -17.32 2.75
C GLN A 125 -12.02 -18.82 2.97
N THR A 126 -11.37 -19.47 2.00
CA THR A 126 -10.98 -20.88 2.11
C THR A 126 -10.01 -21.12 3.26
N PHE A 127 -8.97 -20.30 3.41
CA PHE A 127 -8.01 -20.42 4.51
C PHE A 127 -8.62 -20.14 5.88
N LEU A 128 -9.66 -19.30 5.95
CA LEU A 128 -10.40 -19.03 7.19
C LEU A 128 -11.52 -20.05 7.46
N ASN A 129 -11.75 -21.00 6.53
CA ASN A 129 -12.88 -21.91 6.56
C ASN A 129 -14.21 -21.20 6.84
N ALA A 130 -14.42 -20.04 6.20
CA ALA A 130 -15.56 -19.18 6.41
C ALA A 130 -16.06 -18.60 5.09
N THR A 131 -17.37 -18.29 5.03
CA THR A 131 -18.02 -17.70 3.85
C THR A 131 -18.63 -16.34 4.21
N ASN A 132 -18.97 -15.58 3.18
CA ASN A 132 -19.63 -14.28 3.32
C ASN A 132 -18.82 -13.23 4.10
N LEU A 133 -17.50 -13.38 4.14
CA LEU A 133 -16.62 -12.41 4.79
C LEU A 133 -16.55 -11.12 3.98
N LYS A 134 -16.46 -9.97 4.68
CA LYS A 134 -16.24 -8.66 4.07
C LYS A 134 -14.75 -8.48 3.81
N ILE A 135 -14.33 -8.57 2.56
CA ILE A 135 -12.90 -8.55 2.21
C ILE A 135 -12.62 -7.46 1.19
N VAL A 136 -11.68 -6.58 1.53
CA VAL A 136 -11.05 -5.63 0.60
C VAL A 136 -9.63 -6.12 0.32
N ARG A 137 -9.34 -6.45 -0.96
CA ARG A 137 -7.96 -6.66 -1.41
C ARG A 137 -7.32 -5.32 -1.71
N VAL A 138 -6.08 -5.18 -1.30
CA VAL A 138 -5.31 -3.95 -1.50
C VAL A 138 -3.93 -4.30 -2.02
N MET A 139 -3.50 -3.63 -3.07
CA MET A 139 -2.12 -3.68 -3.53
C MET A 139 -1.48 -2.30 -3.33
N PRO A 140 -0.82 -2.06 -2.19
CA PRO A 140 -0.05 -0.86 -1.93
C PRO A 140 1.35 -0.96 -2.56
N ASN A 141 2.14 0.11 -2.43
CA ASN A 141 3.54 0.10 -2.82
C ASN A 141 4.45 0.72 -1.76
N THR A 142 5.77 0.54 -1.91
CA THR A 142 6.78 0.95 -0.91
C THR A 142 6.80 2.45 -0.58
N PRO A 143 6.42 3.41 -1.46
CA PRO A 143 6.27 4.81 -1.08
C PRO A 143 5.26 5.08 0.06
N ALA A 144 4.50 4.10 0.50
CA ALA A 144 3.71 4.16 1.74
C ALA A 144 4.55 4.56 2.96
N LEU A 145 5.83 4.19 2.98
CA LEU A 145 6.78 4.55 4.05
C LEU A 145 6.95 6.07 4.25
N ILE A 146 6.62 6.84 3.24
CA ILE A 146 6.68 8.32 3.23
C ILE A 146 5.33 8.96 2.88
N ASN A 147 4.23 8.22 3.05
CA ASN A 147 2.85 8.64 2.75
C ASN A 147 2.62 9.09 1.30
N GLN A 148 3.35 8.48 0.35
CA GLN A 148 3.23 8.72 -1.09
C GLN A 148 2.89 7.43 -1.85
N ALA A 149 2.14 6.53 -1.22
CA ALA A 149 1.71 5.30 -1.87
C ALA A 149 0.73 5.55 -3.02
N MET A 150 0.69 4.59 -3.93
CA MET A 150 -0.44 4.35 -4.82
C MET A 150 -0.97 2.95 -4.51
N SER A 151 -2.23 2.86 -4.08
CA SER A 151 -2.86 1.59 -3.70
C SER A 151 -4.06 1.30 -4.59
N GLY A 152 -4.12 0.12 -5.20
CA GLY A 152 -5.33 -0.40 -5.83
C GLY A 152 -6.16 -1.17 -4.82
N LEU A 153 -7.49 -0.94 -4.80
CA LEU A 153 -8.42 -1.56 -3.87
C LEU A 153 -9.54 -2.28 -4.65
N PHE A 154 -9.83 -3.51 -4.28
CA PHE A 154 -10.99 -4.26 -4.75
C PHE A 154 -11.80 -4.75 -3.55
N ALA A 155 -13.12 -4.50 -3.56
CA ALA A 155 -14.05 -4.98 -2.54
C ALA A 155 -14.88 -6.14 -3.08
N ASN A 156 -14.98 -7.25 -2.33
CA ASN A 156 -15.90 -8.31 -2.70
C ASN A 156 -17.37 -7.89 -2.46
N ALA A 157 -18.32 -8.68 -2.93
CA ALA A 157 -19.75 -8.36 -2.90
C ALA A 157 -20.34 -8.19 -1.48
N ASN A 158 -19.66 -8.66 -0.45
CA ASN A 158 -20.12 -8.56 0.94
C ASN A 158 -19.72 -7.25 1.62
N VAL A 159 -18.88 -6.45 1.00
CA VAL A 159 -18.42 -5.15 1.53
C VAL A 159 -19.43 -4.07 1.17
N ASP A 160 -20.08 -3.50 2.18
CA ASP A 160 -21.00 -2.38 2.05
C ASP A 160 -20.24 -1.03 1.91
N GLU A 161 -20.97 0.04 1.62
CA GLU A 161 -20.40 1.38 1.44
C GLU A 161 -19.74 1.93 2.71
N THR A 162 -20.24 1.57 3.89
CA THR A 162 -19.62 1.97 5.17
C THR A 162 -18.23 1.36 5.30
N ASN A 163 -18.09 0.06 5.01
CA ASN A 163 -16.81 -0.64 5.04
C ASN A 163 -15.86 -0.20 3.92
N LYS A 164 -16.38 0.16 2.72
CA LYS A 164 -15.55 0.77 1.68
C LYS A 164 -14.97 2.12 2.13
N ASN A 165 -15.82 2.98 2.71
CA ASN A 165 -15.38 4.28 3.23
C ASN A 165 -14.35 4.11 4.35
N LEU A 166 -14.51 3.12 5.22
CA LEU A 166 -13.54 2.79 6.25
C LEU A 166 -12.20 2.37 5.65
N ALA A 167 -12.19 1.42 4.71
CA ALA A 167 -10.99 1.00 4.00
C ALA A 167 -10.31 2.19 3.30
N GLN A 168 -11.10 3.01 2.59
CA GLN A 168 -10.62 4.23 1.94
C GLN A 168 -9.90 5.17 2.91
N ASN A 169 -10.52 5.47 4.05
CA ASN A 169 -9.95 6.39 5.04
C ASN A 169 -8.64 5.84 5.61
N LEU A 170 -8.60 4.55 5.95
CA LEU A 170 -7.40 3.90 6.47
C LEU A 170 -6.26 3.91 5.44
N LEU A 171 -6.54 3.57 4.18
CA LEU A 171 -5.50 3.48 3.14
C LEU A 171 -5.06 4.85 2.60
N SER A 172 -5.95 5.85 2.61
CA SER A 172 -5.61 7.23 2.22
C SER A 172 -4.63 7.89 3.18
N SER A 173 -4.45 7.34 4.39
CA SER A 173 -3.45 7.82 5.35
C SER A 173 -2.00 7.68 4.86
N VAL A 174 -1.75 6.78 3.90
CA VAL A 174 -0.41 6.50 3.38
C VAL A 174 -0.24 6.88 1.89
N GLY A 175 -1.26 7.49 1.26
CA GLY A 175 -1.16 7.93 -0.14
C GLY A 175 -2.47 7.99 -0.89
N LYS A 176 -2.41 7.86 -2.20
CA LYS A 176 -3.56 7.83 -3.09
C LYS A 176 -4.11 6.42 -3.25
N ILE A 177 -5.41 6.32 -3.50
CA ILE A 177 -6.10 5.05 -3.74
C ILE A 177 -6.82 5.06 -5.08
N LEU A 178 -7.03 3.86 -5.64
CA LEU A 178 -7.86 3.61 -6.81
C LEU A 178 -8.76 2.40 -6.53
N TRP A 179 -10.08 2.60 -6.55
CA TRP A 179 -11.03 1.50 -6.50
C TRP A 179 -11.11 0.80 -7.85
N LEU A 180 -11.10 -0.51 -7.83
CA LEU A 180 -11.17 -1.39 -8.98
C LEU A 180 -12.53 -2.09 -9.04
N ASN A 181 -13.04 -2.30 -10.25
CA ASN A 181 -14.31 -2.96 -10.48
C ASN A 181 -14.19 -4.49 -10.59
N ASP A 182 -12.99 -4.99 -10.86
CA ASP A 182 -12.70 -6.42 -11.04
C ASP A 182 -11.47 -6.81 -10.21
N GLU A 183 -11.56 -7.94 -9.49
CA GLU A 183 -10.47 -8.46 -8.68
C GLU A 183 -9.19 -8.73 -9.51
N ASN A 184 -9.34 -9.15 -10.77
CA ASN A 184 -8.20 -9.42 -11.66
C ASN A 184 -7.39 -8.16 -11.98
N GLN A 185 -7.96 -6.96 -11.84
CA GLN A 185 -7.23 -5.71 -12.01
C GLN A 185 -6.16 -5.49 -10.94
N ILE A 186 -6.22 -6.20 -9.82
CA ILE A 186 -5.16 -6.17 -8.78
C ILE A 186 -3.81 -6.62 -9.35
N ASP A 187 -3.79 -7.58 -10.29
CA ASP A 187 -2.54 -8.03 -10.92
C ASP A 187 -1.96 -6.96 -11.85
N ALA A 188 -2.82 -6.22 -12.55
CA ALA A 188 -2.39 -5.07 -13.36
C ALA A 188 -1.85 -3.92 -12.48
N ILE A 189 -2.53 -3.62 -11.37
CA ILE A 189 -2.03 -2.65 -10.36
C ILE A 189 -0.69 -3.11 -9.79
N THR A 190 -0.51 -4.39 -9.52
CA THR A 190 0.76 -4.96 -9.04
C THR A 190 1.88 -4.66 -10.03
N ALA A 191 1.63 -4.85 -11.33
CA ALA A 191 2.61 -4.58 -12.37
C ALA A 191 2.96 -3.08 -12.50
N ILE A 192 1.96 -2.19 -12.42
CA ILE A 192 2.16 -0.75 -12.67
C ILE A 192 2.63 -0.02 -11.41
N SER A 193 1.90 -0.11 -10.30
CA SER A 193 2.21 0.64 -9.08
C SER A 193 2.95 -0.17 -8.02
N GLY A 194 2.65 -1.46 -7.89
CA GLY A 194 3.32 -2.34 -6.93
C GLY A 194 4.81 -2.50 -7.25
N SER A 195 5.12 -2.87 -8.48
CA SER A 195 6.49 -3.03 -8.99
C SER A 195 7.12 -1.71 -9.49
N GLY A 196 6.30 -0.72 -9.81
CA GLY A 196 6.69 0.56 -10.40
C GLY A 196 7.84 1.29 -9.70
N PRO A 197 7.92 1.33 -8.37
CA PRO A 197 9.07 1.95 -7.70
C PRO A 197 10.42 1.36 -8.12
N ALA A 198 10.50 0.04 -8.35
CA ALA A 198 11.72 -0.60 -8.83
C ALA A 198 12.10 -0.15 -10.25
N TYR A 199 11.12 0.11 -11.13
CA TYR A 199 11.38 0.63 -12.48
C TYR A 199 11.95 2.05 -12.43
N VAL A 200 11.40 2.88 -11.54
CA VAL A 200 11.90 4.24 -11.30
C VAL A 200 13.32 4.20 -10.75
N PHE A 201 13.62 3.32 -9.80
CA PHE A 201 14.97 3.17 -9.26
C PHE A 201 15.97 2.69 -10.33
N LEU A 202 15.58 1.75 -11.17
CA LEU A 202 16.42 1.31 -12.31
C LEU A 202 16.70 2.45 -13.28
N PHE A 203 15.71 3.30 -13.57
CA PHE A 203 15.89 4.45 -14.46
C PHE A 203 16.81 5.51 -13.83
N LEU A 204 16.67 5.78 -12.51
CA LEU A 204 17.57 6.66 -11.76
C LEU A 204 19.00 6.14 -11.76
N GLU A 205 19.20 4.84 -11.56
CA GLU A 205 20.50 4.17 -11.62
C GLU A 205 21.14 4.32 -13.01
N ALA A 206 20.36 4.15 -14.08
CA ALA A 206 20.83 4.35 -15.46
C ALA A 206 21.24 5.81 -15.73
N LEU A 207 20.46 6.79 -15.27
CA LEU A 207 20.80 8.22 -15.38
C LEU A 207 22.06 8.56 -14.60
N GLN A 208 22.19 8.07 -13.38
CA GLN A 208 23.39 8.25 -12.55
C GLN A 208 24.63 7.71 -13.27
N LYS A 209 24.54 6.50 -13.83
CA LYS A 209 25.63 5.89 -14.59
C LYS A 209 26.01 6.70 -15.83
N ALA A 210 25.02 7.19 -16.56
CA ALA A 210 25.26 8.06 -17.72
C ALA A 210 25.99 9.36 -17.31
N ALA A 211 25.57 10.00 -16.23
CA ALA A 211 26.22 11.21 -15.71
C ALA A 211 27.69 10.95 -15.30
N GLN A 212 27.97 9.82 -14.63
CA GLN A 212 29.33 9.39 -14.29
C GLN A 212 30.19 9.22 -15.54
N ASN A 213 29.68 8.60 -16.59
CA ASN A 213 30.36 8.41 -17.86
C ASN A 213 30.61 9.75 -18.58
N MET A 214 29.84 10.80 -18.27
CA MET A 214 30.07 12.19 -18.77
C MET A 214 31.04 12.99 -17.90
N GLY A 215 31.64 12.40 -16.85
CA GLY A 215 32.67 13.04 -16.04
C GLY A 215 32.20 13.61 -14.70
N PHE A 216 30.94 13.45 -14.33
CA PHE A 216 30.45 13.85 -13.00
C PHE A 216 30.92 12.86 -11.94
N ASP A 217 31.26 13.34 -10.75
CA ASP A 217 31.52 12.47 -9.61
C ASP A 217 30.24 11.79 -9.11
N ASN A 218 30.37 10.81 -8.20
CA ASN A 218 29.24 10.02 -7.74
C ASN A 218 28.14 10.87 -7.08
N LYS A 219 28.50 11.86 -6.26
CA LYS A 219 27.53 12.72 -5.57
C LYS A 219 26.81 13.66 -6.53
N GLN A 220 27.53 14.22 -7.49
CA GLN A 220 26.98 15.06 -8.55
C GLN A 220 26.02 14.27 -9.43
N ALA A 221 26.41 13.07 -9.85
CA ALA A 221 25.59 12.19 -10.69
C ALA A 221 24.29 11.77 -9.98
N GLU A 222 24.37 11.41 -8.69
CA GLU A 222 23.21 11.08 -7.86
C GLU A 222 22.25 12.27 -7.73
N LEU A 223 22.77 13.46 -7.41
CA LEU A 223 21.98 14.68 -7.29
C LEU A 223 21.28 15.04 -8.60
N LEU A 224 21.99 14.98 -9.73
CA LEU A 224 21.45 15.27 -11.05
C LEU A 224 20.28 14.31 -11.40
N ALA A 225 20.49 13.01 -11.23
CA ALA A 225 19.47 12.01 -11.54
C ALA A 225 18.22 12.17 -10.63
N LEU A 226 18.43 12.25 -9.32
CA LEU A 226 17.35 12.34 -8.34
C LEU A 226 16.53 13.63 -8.52
N GLN A 227 17.20 14.80 -8.57
CA GLN A 227 16.49 16.08 -8.63
C GLN A 227 15.75 16.26 -9.97
N THR A 228 16.30 15.75 -11.06
CA THR A 228 15.63 15.77 -12.38
C THR A 228 14.34 14.95 -12.35
N MET A 229 14.39 13.73 -11.84
CA MET A 229 13.20 12.86 -11.75
C MET A 229 12.15 13.46 -10.81
N LEU A 230 12.55 13.90 -9.62
CA LEU A 230 11.65 14.48 -8.63
C LEU A 230 10.97 15.73 -9.18
N GLY A 231 11.74 16.64 -9.78
CA GLY A 231 11.22 17.89 -10.37
C GLY A 231 10.22 17.62 -11.49
N ALA A 232 10.54 16.69 -12.39
CA ALA A 232 9.64 16.31 -13.49
C ALA A 232 8.35 15.68 -12.98
N ALA A 233 8.42 14.78 -11.98
CA ALA A 233 7.25 14.15 -11.39
C ALA A 233 6.34 15.16 -10.67
N LEU A 234 6.91 16.09 -9.90
CA LEU A 234 6.15 17.16 -9.22
C LEU A 234 5.51 18.13 -10.22
N LEU A 235 6.22 18.50 -11.28
CA LEU A 235 5.67 19.34 -12.35
C LEU A 235 4.50 18.63 -13.05
N ALA A 236 4.67 17.36 -13.38
CA ALA A 236 3.61 16.54 -13.96
C ALA A 236 2.38 16.45 -13.04
N LYS A 237 2.58 16.18 -11.76
CA LYS A 237 1.51 16.14 -10.76
C LYS A 237 0.72 17.45 -10.74
N ASN A 238 1.39 18.60 -10.65
CA ASN A 238 0.74 19.91 -10.60
C ASN A 238 -0.08 20.22 -11.87
N ASN A 239 0.40 19.80 -13.03
CA ASN A 239 -0.32 20.01 -14.30
C ASN A 239 -1.52 19.08 -14.44
N ILE A 240 -1.41 17.81 -14.07
CA ILE A 240 -2.51 16.84 -14.12
C ILE A 240 -3.59 17.21 -13.10
N ASP A 241 -3.22 17.53 -11.86
CA ASP A 241 -4.16 17.92 -10.80
C ASP A 241 -4.94 19.20 -11.18
N SER A 242 -4.36 20.10 -11.99
CA SER A 242 -5.00 21.30 -12.50
C SER A 242 -5.68 21.13 -13.86
N GLY A 243 -5.65 19.95 -14.47
CA GLY A 243 -6.24 19.65 -15.78
C GLY A 243 -5.61 20.42 -16.96
N LYS A 244 -4.36 20.91 -16.82
CA LYS A 244 -3.69 21.75 -17.84
C LYS A 244 -3.08 20.94 -18.97
N ASP A 245 -2.21 19.98 -18.60
CA ASP A 245 -1.41 19.22 -19.57
C ASP A 245 -1.36 17.73 -19.19
N ASN A 246 -1.40 16.86 -20.17
CA ASN A 246 -1.06 15.47 -20.03
C ASN A 246 0.47 15.22 -20.21
N PHE A 247 0.93 13.99 -19.96
CA PHE A 247 2.35 13.64 -20.06
C PHE A 247 2.96 13.93 -21.45
N ALA A 248 2.22 13.68 -22.53
CA ALA A 248 2.70 13.92 -23.89
C ALA A 248 2.88 15.41 -24.16
N GLN A 249 1.95 16.26 -23.71
CA GLN A 249 2.04 17.71 -23.82
C GLN A 249 3.20 18.28 -23.00
N LEU A 250 3.41 17.78 -21.77
CA LEU A 250 4.56 18.18 -20.95
C LEU A 250 5.87 17.82 -21.63
N ARG A 251 6.00 16.61 -22.19
CA ARG A 251 7.18 16.19 -22.97
C ARG A 251 7.43 17.12 -24.16
N GLN A 252 6.37 17.45 -24.93
CA GLN A 252 6.48 18.36 -26.08
C GLN A 252 6.97 19.76 -25.69
N LYS A 253 6.50 20.30 -24.57
CA LYS A 253 6.87 21.64 -24.09
C LYS A 253 8.37 21.78 -23.75
N VAL A 254 9.03 20.68 -23.41
CA VAL A 254 10.47 20.66 -23.11
C VAL A 254 11.31 20.10 -24.28
N THR A 255 10.68 19.91 -25.48
CA THR A 255 11.32 19.34 -26.67
C THR A 255 11.32 20.35 -27.82
N SER A 256 12.37 21.15 -27.92
CA SER A 256 12.56 22.04 -29.08
C SER A 256 13.03 21.27 -30.30
N LYS A 257 12.58 21.70 -31.49
CA LYS A 257 13.01 21.11 -32.78
C LYS A 257 14.52 21.20 -32.96
N GLY A 258 15.17 20.05 -33.17
CA GLY A 258 16.61 19.96 -33.33
C GLY A 258 17.43 20.18 -32.07
N GLY A 259 16.78 20.28 -30.90
CA GLY A 259 17.45 20.44 -29.60
C GLY A 259 17.98 19.13 -29.01
N THR A 260 18.72 19.25 -27.92
CA THR A 260 19.31 18.11 -27.20
C THR A 260 18.26 17.11 -26.71
N THR A 261 17.11 17.61 -26.22
CA THR A 261 15.98 16.75 -25.80
C THR A 261 15.42 15.94 -26.97
N ALA A 262 15.27 16.56 -28.16
CA ALA A 262 14.77 15.85 -29.34
C ALA A 262 15.75 14.74 -29.76
N ALA A 263 17.07 15.02 -29.75
CA ALA A 263 18.09 14.00 -30.07
C ALA A 263 18.08 12.82 -29.09
N ALA A 264 17.90 13.09 -27.78
CA ALA A 264 17.82 12.04 -26.76
C ALA A 264 16.55 11.20 -26.92
N LEU A 265 15.39 11.84 -27.13
CA LEU A 265 14.10 11.14 -27.34
C LEU A 265 14.12 10.28 -28.59
N ASP A 266 14.79 10.71 -29.66
CA ASP A 266 15.00 9.92 -30.88
C ASP A 266 15.68 8.58 -30.59
N VAL A 267 16.65 8.54 -29.68
CA VAL A 267 17.32 7.30 -29.27
C VAL A 267 16.31 6.38 -28.55
N PHE A 268 15.50 6.89 -27.63
CA PHE A 268 14.48 6.09 -26.96
C PHE A 268 13.46 5.53 -27.94
N PHE A 269 12.95 6.32 -28.87
CA PHE A 269 11.95 5.87 -29.85
C PHE A 269 12.53 4.84 -30.81
N LYS A 270 13.75 5.04 -31.32
CA LYS A 270 14.43 4.06 -32.20
C LYS A 270 14.69 2.71 -31.53
N ASN A 271 14.80 2.70 -30.21
CA ASN A 271 14.97 1.48 -29.42
C ASN A 271 13.64 0.96 -28.82
N ASN A 272 12.49 1.42 -29.34
CA ASN A 272 11.16 0.96 -28.95
C ASN A 272 10.92 1.00 -27.42
N PHE A 273 11.30 2.07 -26.77
CA PHE A 273 11.19 2.23 -25.31
C PHE A 273 9.77 1.94 -24.79
N GLU A 274 8.74 2.43 -25.49
CA GLU A 274 7.33 2.22 -25.09
C GLU A 274 6.99 0.72 -25.06
N ASN A 275 7.36 -0.03 -26.10
CA ASN A 275 7.16 -1.48 -26.16
C ASN A 275 7.99 -2.24 -25.10
N LEU A 276 9.18 -1.76 -24.77
CA LEU A 276 9.99 -2.33 -23.68
C LEU A 276 9.28 -2.20 -22.32
N VAL A 277 8.75 -1.02 -22.02
CA VAL A 277 8.00 -0.76 -20.79
C VAL A 277 6.74 -1.61 -20.73
N GLU A 278 5.99 -1.70 -21.84
CA GLU A 278 4.79 -2.56 -21.95
C GLU A 278 5.11 -4.01 -21.63
N LYS A 279 6.13 -4.58 -22.28
CA LYS A 279 6.57 -5.98 -22.05
C LYS A 279 7.00 -6.23 -20.62
N ALA A 280 7.71 -5.28 -19.99
CA ALA A 280 8.11 -5.39 -18.59
C ALA A 280 6.88 -5.43 -17.66
N CYS A 281 5.90 -4.57 -17.90
CA CYS A 281 4.64 -4.57 -17.13
C CYS A 281 3.84 -5.87 -17.36
N GLN A 282 3.74 -6.37 -18.59
CA GLN A 282 3.07 -7.63 -18.89
C GLN A 282 3.73 -8.82 -18.18
N ALA A 283 5.07 -8.88 -18.17
CA ALA A 283 5.80 -9.92 -17.44
C ALA A 283 5.54 -9.87 -15.92
N ALA A 284 5.50 -8.67 -15.35
CA ALA A 284 5.18 -8.50 -13.92
C ALA A 284 3.73 -8.89 -13.60
N GLN A 285 2.76 -8.53 -14.46
CA GLN A 285 1.37 -8.94 -14.32
C GLN A 285 1.22 -10.46 -14.40
N GLN A 286 1.83 -11.08 -15.39
CA GLN A 286 1.81 -12.54 -15.55
C GLN A 286 2.39 -13.24 -14.32
N ARG A 287 3.48 -12.71 -13.78
CA ARG A 287 4.08 -13.26 -12.56
C ARG A 287 3.19 -13.09 -11.33
N SER A 288 2.46 -11.99 -11.23
CA SER A 288 1.46 -11.78 -10.16
C SER A 288 0.36 -12.84 -10.21
N VAL A 289 -0.18 -13.12 -11.39
CA VAL A 289 -1.18 -14.20 -11.61
C VAL A 289 -0.63 -15.56 -11.21
N GLU A 290 0.63 -15.88 -11.57
CA GLU A 290 1.26 -17.15 -11.21
C GLU A 290 1.44 -17.33 -9.70
N LEU A 291 1.81 -16.27 -9.00
CA LEU A 291 1.95 -16.28 -7.54
C LEU A 291 0.61 -16.45 -6.81
N GLY A 292 -0.49 -16.16 -7.49
CA GLY A 292 -1.84 -16.33 -7.00
C GLY A 292 -2.41 -17.74 -7.19
N LYS A 293 -1.76 -18.60 -7.94
CA LYS A 293 -2.16 -20.01 -8.16
C LYS A 293 -1.63 -20.90 -7.05
#